data_7ceb5c86b62b0132a6e751dcce879e1b
#
_entry.id   7ceb5c86b62b0132a6e751dcce879e1b
#
_cell.length_a   1.000
_cell.length_b   1.000
_cell.length_c   1.000
_cell.angle_alpha   90.00
_cell.angle_beta   90.00
_cell.angle_gamma   90.00
#
_symmetry.space_group_name_H-M   'P 1'
#
loop_
_entity.id
_entity.type
_entity.pdbx_description
1 polymer ?
#
loop_
_entity_poly.entity_id
_entity_poly.type
_entity_poly.pdbx_seq_one_letter_code
_entity_poly.pdbx_strand_id
1 'polypeptide(L)'
;MFNRYQNLKLIQQLDPQKDHIQIAYMLLGYEFTWDTVRSLEVALMRTYCIPSISKLLNKTGEFIHRPQKRYDDTTIILTEMIKWGYDSERGKKALEKMNAIHRRFQIANEDFLYVLSTFIYEPIRWNQRFGWRLMCETEKLGTFYFWQEVGKLMDIKNI
;
A
#
# COMPACT_ATOMS: atom_id res chain seq x y z
N MET A 1 -8.89 -24.79 20.43
CA MET A 1 -8.81 -25.09 18.99
C MET A 1 -8.60 -23.78 18.24
N PHE A 2 -7.52 -23.62 17.50
CA PHE A 2 -7.20 -22.37 16.80
C PHE A 2 -8.20 -22.19 15.64
N ASN A 3 -9.02 -21.15 15.67
CA ASN A 3 -9.99 -20.90 14.59
C ASN A 3 -9.33 -20.03 13.51
N ARG A 4 -8.91 -20.63 12.40
CA ARG A 4 -8.27 -19.96 11.25
C ARG A 4 -9.07 -18.77 10.70
N TYR A 5 -10.38 -18.75 10.89
CA TYR A 5 -11.27 -17.69 10.39
C TYR A 5 -11.66 -16.68 11.48
N GLN A 6 -10.97 -16.65 12.63
CA GLN A 6 -11.32 -15.74 13.72
C GLN A 6 -11.18 -14.27 13.29
N ASN A 7 -10.07 -13.91 12.67
CA ASN A 7 -9.84 -12.54 12.20
C ASN A 7 -10.82 -12.15 11.08
N LEU A 8 -11.11 -13.08 10.16
CA LEU A 8 -12.12 -12.82 9.13
C LEU A 8 -13.49 -12.46 9.73
N LYS A 9 -13.93 -13.19 10.77
CA LYS A 9 -15.19 -12.87 11.47
C LYS A 9 -15.16 -11.50 12.14
N LEU A 10 -14.02 -11.10 12.70
CA LEU A 10 -13.85 -9.77 13.29
C LEU A 10 -13.91 -8.69 12.20
N ILE A 11 -13.16 -8.88 11.11
CA ILE A 11 -13.13 -7.93 9.99
C ILE A 11 -14.52 -7.74 9.38
N GLN A 12 -15.30 -8.80 9.23
CA GLN A 12 -16.66 -8.73 8.69
C GLN A 12 -17.64 -7.91 9.54
N GLN A 13 -17.30 -7.64 10.80
CA GLN A 13 -18.10 -6.81 11.70
C GLN A 13 -17.69 -5.33 11.68
N LEU A 14 -16.57 -5.00 11.07
CA LEU A 14 -16.04 -3.64 10.97
C LEU A 14 -16.72 -2.86 9.84
N ASP A 15 -16.80 -1.54 10.02
CA ASP A 15 -17.19 -0.61 8.97
C ASP A 15 -15.98 -0.30 8.09
N PRO A 16 -15.96 -0.72 6.80
CA PRO A 16 -14.76 -0.56 5.97
C PRO A 16 -14.33 0.90 5.75
N GLN A 17 -15.23 1.86 5.87
CA GLN A 17 -14.90 3.27 5.72
C GLN A 17 -14.35 3.89 7.00
N LYS A 18 -14.83 3.48 8.17
CA LYS A 18 -14.40 4.02 9.46
C LYS A 18 -13.19 3.29 10.03
N ASP A 19 -13.17 1.96 9.84
CA ASP A 19 -12.21 1.07 10.47
C ASP A 19 -11.10 0.60 9.52
N HIS A 20 -10.91 1.30 8.37
CA HIS A 20 -9.96 0.89 7.33
C HIS A 20 -8.52 0.78 7.83
N ILE A 21 -8.09 1.57 8.81
CA ILE A 21 -6.76 1.46 9.42
C ILE A 21 -6.62 0.10 10.13
N GLN A 22 -7.62 -0.27 10.94
CA GLN A 22 -7.62 -1.55 11.64
C GLN A 22 -7.69 -2.72 10.65
N ILE A 23 -8.51 -2.61 9.61
CA ILE A 23 -8.62 -3.62 8.55
C ILE A 23 -7.26 -3.80 7.86
N ALA A 24 -6.62 -2.70 7.41
CA ALA A 24 -5.30 -2.75 6.76
C ALA A 24 -4.24 -3.39 7.65
N TYR A 25 -4.23 -3.07 8.94
CA TYR A 25 -3.34 -3.69 9.92
C TYR A 25 -3.59 -5.20 10.06
N MET A 26 -4.85 -5.62 10.12
CA MET A 26 -5.20 -7.05 10.25
C MET A 26 -4.84 -7.83 8.98
N LEU A 27 -5.01 -7.24 7.80
CA LEU A 27 -4.64 -7.86 6.53
C LEU A 27 -3.13 -8.08 6.42
N LEU A 28 -2.33 -7.04 6.66
CA LEU A 28 -0.87 -7.15 6.59
C LEU A 28 -0.29 -7.97 7.74
N GLY A 29 -0.77 -7.77 8.96
CA GLY A 29 -0.18 -8.37 10.16
C GLY A 29 -0.55 -9.83 10.37
N TYR A 30 -1.70 -10.29 9.88
CA TYR A 30 -2.25 -11.59 10.28
C TYR A 30 -2.82 -12.42 9.12
N GLU A 31 -3.67 -11.83 8.27
CA GLU A 31 -4.43 -12.61 7.31
C GLU A 31 -3.63 -12.96 6.05
N PHE A 32 -2.96 -11.97 5.48
CA PHE A 32 -2.27 -12.07 4.20
C PHE A 32 -0.85 -11.46 4.26
N THR A 33 -0.13 -11.67 5.36
CA THR A 33 1.19 -11.05 5.60
C THR A 33 2.15 -11.28 4.44
N TRP A 34 2.33 -12.54 4.03
CA TRP A 34 3.20 -12.88 2.92
C TRP A 34 2.64 -12.41 1.59
N ASP A 35 1.34 -12.65 1.35
CA ASP A 35 0.65 -12.26 0.11
C ASP A 35 0.65 -10.75 -0.10
N THR A 36 0.44 -9.96 0.96
CA THR A 36 0.48 -8.50 0.88
C THR A 36 1.86 -8.02 0.45
N VAL A 37 2.94 -8.56 1.02
CA VAL A 37 4.31 -8.17 0.61
C VAL A 37 4.54 -8.51 -0.86
N ARG A 38 4.21 -9.74 -1.30
CA ARG A 38 4.39 -10.16 -2.71
C ARG A 38 3.56 -9.32 -3.66
N SER A 39 2.32 -9.03 -3.32
CA SER A 39 1.45 -8.19 -4.14
C SER A 39 1.93 -6.75 -4.28
N LEU A 40 2.48 -6.18 -3.20
CA LEU A 40 3.07 -4.84 -3.25
C LEU A 40 4.38 -4.80 -4.06
N GLU A 41 5.16 -5.87 -4.09
CA GLU A 41 6.31 -5.99 -4.99
C GLU A 41 5.88 -6.02 -6.46
N VAL A 42 4.79 -6.74 -6.78
CA VAL A 42 4.19 -6.72 -8.12
C VAL A 42 3.67 -5.31 -8.45
N ALA A 43 3.02 -4.64 -7.50
CA ALA A 43 2.57 -3.26 -7.67
C ALA A 43 3.74 -2.33 -8.03
N LEU A 44 4.86 -2.42 -7.31
CA LEU A 44 6.06 -1.64 -7.61
C LEU A 44 6.67 -2.02 -8.96
N MET A 45 6.75 -3.30 -9.30
CA MET A 45 7.25 -3.74 -10.60
C MET A 45 6.43 -3.15 -11.76
N ARG A 46 5.11 -3.08 -11.62
CA ARG A 46 4.23 -2.49 -12.64
C ARG A 46 4.51 -1.01 -12.92
N THR A 47 5.05 -0.28 -11.95
CA THR A 47 5.41 1.14 -12.16
C THR A 47 6.46 1.31 -13.25
N TYR A 48 7.34 0.32 -13.45
CA TYR A 48 8.34 0.34 -14.52
C TYR A 48 7.74 0.19 -15.93
N CYS A 49 6.49 -0.27 -16.04
CA CYS A 49 5.78 -0.34 -17.31
C CYS A 49 5.29 1.02 -17.81
N ILE A 50 5.34 2.06 -16.96
CA ILE A 50 4.91 3.43 -17.32
C ILE A 50 6.15 4.24 -17.70
N PRO A 51 6.25 4.74 -18.94
CA PRO A 51 7.47 5.40 -19.44
C PRO A 51 7.90 6.61 -18.61
N SER A 52 6.97 7.46 -18.15
CA SER A 52 7.26 8.63 -17.30
C SER A 52 7.87 8.22 -15.97
N ILE A 53 7.27 7.23 -15.29
CA ILE A 53 7.73 6.71 -14.02
C ILE A 53 9.08 6.00 -14.18
N SER A 54 9.19 5.10 -15.17
CA SER A 54 10.42 4.36 -15.45
C SER A 54 11.60 5.29 -15.75
N LYS A 55 11.37 6.34 -16.56
CA LYS A 55 12.39 7.36 -16.85
C LYS A 55 12.83 8.11 -15.59
N LEU A 56 11.89 8.49 -14.71
CA LEU A 56 12.21 9.13 -13.45
C LEU A 56 13.00 8.22 -12.52
N LEU A 57 12.56 6.98 -12.33
CA LEU A 57 13.23 5.98 -11.49
C LEU A 57 14.66 5.71 -11.99
N ASN A 58 14.86 5.58 -13.30
CA ASN A 58 16.19 5.43 -13.89
C ASN A 58 17.08 6.65 -13.63
N LYS A 59 16.53 7.87 -13.78
CA LYS A 59 17.27 9.12 -13.51
C LYS A 59 17.73 9.23 -12.06
N THR A 60 16.99 8.68 -11.10
CA THR A 60 17.42 8.69 -9.68
C THR A 60 18.63 7.78 -9.43
N GLY A 61 18.81 6.74 -10.22
CA GLY A 61 19.88 5.74 -10.06
C GLY A 61 19.77 4.85 -8.83
N GLU A 62 18.76 5.05 -7.96
CA GLU A 62 18.66 4.34 -6.67
C GLU A 62 18.49 2.83 -6.85
N PHE A 63 17.68 2.39 -7.82
CA PHE A 63 17.51 0.97 -8.11
C PHE A 63 18.71 0.30 -8.77
N ILE A 64 19.64 1.10 -9.35
CA ILE A 64 20.87 0.58 -9.97
C ILE A 64 21.97 0.51 -8.92
N HIS A 65 22.16 1.60 -8.17
CA HIS A 65 23.30 1.74 -7.27
C HIS A 65 23.02 1.27 -5.84
N ARG A 66 21.75 1.35 -5.37
CA ARG A 66 21.35 1.03 -3.98
C ARG A 66 19.99 0.34 -3.92
N PRO A 67 19.78 -0.76 -4.68
CA PRO A 67 18.45 -1.39 -4.80
C PRO A 67 17.91 -1.86 -3.46
N GLN A 68 18.73 -2.50 -2.62
CA GLN A 68 18.30 -2.98 -1.31
C GLN A 68 17.85 -1.82 -0.41
N LYS A 69 18.67 -0.76 -0.34
CA LYS A 69 18.31 0.43 0.45
C LYS A 69 16.99 1.04 -0.04
N ARG A 70 16.79 1.13 -1.35
CA ARG A 70 15.55 1.70 -1.92
C ARG A 70 14.33 0.84 -1.59
N TYR A 71 14.49 -0.48 -1.61
CA TYR A 71 13.46 -1.43 -1.20
C TYR A 71 13.15 -1.27 0.29
N ASP A 72 14.16 -1.29 1.15
CA ASP A 72 14.01 -1.20 2.60
C ASP A 72 13.38 0.13 3.03
N ASP A 73 13.82 1.26 2.48
CA ASP A 73 13.25 2.58 2.77
C ASP A 73 11.75 2.63 2.45
N THR A 74 11.33 2.04 1.34
CA THR A 74 9.90 1.98 0.97
C THR A 74 9.14 1.07 1.92
N THR A 75 9.67 -0.12 2.19
CA THR A 75 9.03 -1.10 3.08
C THR A 75 8.84 -0.53 4.49
N ILE A 76 9.84 0.17 5.02
CA ILE A 76 9.75 0.82 6.35
C ILE A 76 8.63 1.87 6.36
N ILE A 77 8.60 2.77 5.37
CA ILE A 77 7.59 3.83 5.30
C ILE A 77 6.18 3.22 5.23
N LEU A 78 5.97 2.24 4.36
CA LEU A 78 4.65 1.59 4.20
C LEU A 78 4.26 0.83 5.47
N THR A 79 5.20 0.10 6.07
CA THR A 79 4.94 -0.66 7.30
C THR A 79 4.57 0.26 8.48
N GLU A 80 5.24 1.40 8.63
CA GLU A 80 4.91 2.37 9.68
C GLU A 80 3.48 2.93 9.51
N MET A 81 3.06 3.24 8.29
CA MET A 81 1.70 3.72 8.00
C MET A 81 0.64 2.65 8.23
N ILE A 82 0.90 1.40 7.82
CA ILE A 82 -0.08 0.31 7.96
C ILE A 82 -0.15 -0.18 9.42
N LYS A 83 1.00 -0.33 10.07
CA LYS A 83 1.07 -0.89 11.43
C LYS A 83 0.50 0.05 12.50
N TRP A 84 0.77 1.35 12.37
CA TRP A 84 0.41 2.33 13.41
C TRP A 84 -0.75 3.23 13.00
N GLY A 85 -1.18 3.14 11.75
CA GLY A 85 -2.12 4.08 11.14
C GLY A 85 -1.40 5.35 10.67
N TYR A 86 -1.79 5.85 9.51
CA TYR A 86 -1.26 7.10 8.95
C TYR A 86 -1.62 8.35 9.78
N ASP A 87 -2.61 8.26 10.66
CA ASP A 87 -3.09 9.30 11.58
C ASP A 87 -2.33 9.33 12.92
N SER A 88 -1.56 8.28 13.23
CA SER A 88 -0.67 8.23 14.40
C SER A 88 0.54 9.15 14.23
N GLU A 89 1.23 9.47 15.32
CA GLU A 89 2.47 10.26 15.25
C GLU A 89 3.54 9.60 14.37
N ARG A 90 3.69 8.28 14.45
CA ARG A 90 4.66 7.51 13.64
C ARG A 90 4.25 7.47 12.16
N GLY A 91 2.97 7.19 11.89
CA GLY A 91 2.45 7.15 10.52
C GLY A 91 2.52 8.51 9.84
N LYS A 92 2.20 9.60 10.56
CA LYS A 92 2.36 10.98 10.05
C LYS A 92 3.81 11.28 9.67
N LYS A 93 4.78 10.96 10.53
CA LYS A 93 6.20 11.14 10.21
C LYS A 93 6.66 10.34 8.99
N ALA A 94 6.16 9.11 8.85
CA ALA A 94 6.46 8.28 7.69
C ALA A 94 5.87 8.88 6.40
N LEU A 95 4.62 9.33 6.44
CA LEU A 95 3.94 9.99 5.33
C LEU A 95 4.60 11.32 4.94
N GLU A 96 4.96 12.15 5.92
CA GLU A 96 5.69 13.41 5.70
C GLU A 96 7.03 13.16 5.01
N LYS A 97 7.76 12.14 5.44
CA LYS A 97 9.03 11.74 4.80
C LYS A 97 8.80 11.30 3.35
N MET A 98 7.78 10.49 3.09
CA MET A 98 7.41 10.07 1.73
C MET A 98 7.07 11.28 0.85
N ASN A 99 6.23 12.19 1.33
CA ASN A 99 5.85 13.41 0.64
C ASN A 99 7.07 14.33 0.38
N ALA A 100 7.98 14.44 1.35
CA ALA A 100 9.21 15.22 1.19
C ALA A 100 10.14 14.66 0.10
N ILE A 101 10.19 13.33 -0.05
CA ILE A 101 10.93 12.68 -1.13
C ILE A 101 10.27 12.96 -2.49
N HIS A 102 8.97 12.76 -2.60
CA HIS A 102 8.22 12.95 -3.85
C HIS A 102 8.27 14.41 -4.34
N ARG A 103 8.18 15.39 -3.44
CA ARG A 103 8.27 16.82 -3.79
C ARG A 103 9.60 17.25 -4.44
N ARG A 104 10.63 16.44 -4.38
CA ARG A 104 11.90 16.73 -5.08
C ARG A 104 11.83 16.51 -6.59
N PHE A 105 10.75 15.91 -7.06
CA PHE A 105 10.56 15.53 -8.45
C PHE A 105 9.26 16.10 -9.01
N GLN A 106 9.25 16.38 -10.30
CA GLN A 106 8.02 16.71 -11.01
C GLN A 106 7.34 15.40 -11.41
N ILE A 107 6.35 15.01 -10.65
CA ILE A 107 5.56 13.79 -10.88
C ILE A 107 4.15 14.22 -11.28
N ALA A 108 3.66 13.72 -12.40
CA ALA A 108 2.30 14.00 -12.86
C ALA A 108 1.26 13.34 -11.93
N ASN A 109 0.10 13.96 -11.78
CA ASN A 109 -0.98 13.41 -10.96
C ASN A 109 -1.44 12.03 -11.44
N GLU A 110 -1.45 11.83 -12.75
CA GLU A 110 -1.81 10.57 -13.40
C GLU A 110 -0.85 9.43 -13.02
N ASP A 111 0.44 9.73 -12.88
CA ASP A 111 1.45 8.78 -12.42
C ASP A 111 1.18 8.37 -10.96
N PHE A 112 0.85 9.34 -10.09
CA PHE A 112 0.45 9.06 -8.71
C PHE A 112 -0.83 8.23 -8.64
N LEU A 113 -1.87 8.57 -9.42
CA LEU A 113 -3.12 7.80 -9.48
C LEU A 113 -2.88 6.38 -9.94
N TYR A 114 -2.04 6.19 -10.97
CA TYR A 114 -1.68 4.85 -11.43
C TYR A 114 -1.01 4.04 -10.32
N VAL A 115 0.02 4.60 -9.68
CA VAL A 115 0.73 3.92 -8.58
C VAL A 115 -0.23 3.59 -7.44
N LEU A 116 -1.04 4.56 -7.00
CA LEU A 116 -2.04 4.36 -5.96
C LEU A 116 -3.01 3.21 -6.32
N SER A 117 -3.47 3.17 -7.57
CA SER A 117 -4.35 2.10 -8.04
C SER A 117 -3.70 0.72 -7.95
N THR A 118 -2.39 0.62 -8.19
CA THR A 118 -1.68 -0.67 -8.06
C THR A 118 -1.62 -1.15 -6.62
N PHE A 119 -1.46 -0.23 -5.65
CA PHE A 119 -1.48 -0.57 -4.22
C PHE A 119 -2.86 -1.05 -3.73
N ILE A 120 -3.93 -0.62 -4.39
CA ILE A 120 -5.31 -1.07 -4.10
C ILE A 120 -5.59 -2.42 -4.77
N TYR A 121 -5.36 -2.52 -6.07
CA TYR A 121 -5.86 -3.63 -6.88
C TYR A 121 -4.94 -4.84 -6.93
N GLU A 122 -3.61 -4.67 -6.82
CA GLU A 122 -2.71 -5.82 -6.90
C GLU A 122 -2.83 -6.76 -5.69
N PRO A 123 -3.01 -6.31 -4.43
CA PRO A 123 -3.33 -7.23 -3.33
C PRO A 123 -4.62 -8.02 -3.56
N ILE A 124 -5.65 -7.40 -4.11
CA ILE A 124 -6.94 -8.07 -4.40
C ILE A 124 -6.73 -9.14 -5.49
N ARG A 125 -6.05 -8.79 -6.61
CA ARG A 125 -5.76 -9.71 -7.71
C ARG A 125 -4.83 -10.84 -7.31
N TRP A 126 -3.82 -10.52 -6.49
CA TRP A 126 -2.91 -11.52 -5.96
C TRP A 126 -3.64 -12.55 -5.11
N ASN A 127 -4.44 -12.10 -4.13
CA ASN A 127 -5.17 -13.00 -3.26
C ASN A 127 -6.23 -13.82 -4.02
N GLN A 128 -6.80 -13.28 -5.08
CA GLN A 128 -7.71 -14.04 -5.95
C GLN A 128 -7.03 -15.25 -6.61
N ARG A 129 -5.73 -15.17 -6.90
CA ARG A 129 -4.96 -16.21 -7.61
C ARG A 129 -4.14 -17.09 -6.71
N PHE A 130 -3.55 -16.53 -5.67
CA PHE A 130 -2.49 -17.15 -4.88
C PHE A 130 -2.78 -17.15 -3.37
N GLY A 131 -3.73 -16.35 -2.90
CA GLY A 131 -4.07 -16.27 -1.49
C GLY A 131 -4.67 -17.56 -0.95
N TRP A 132 -4.47 -17.81 0.34
CA TRP A 132 -5.01 -18.99 1.01
C TRP A 132 -6.57 -18.98 1.09
N ARG A 133 -7.18 -17.83 0.89
CA ARG A 133 -8.61 -17.58 0.69
C ARG A 133 -8.84 -16.31 -0.11
N LEU A 134 -10.05 -16.13 -0.60
CA LEU A 134 -10.46 -14.87 -1.22
C LEU A 134 -10.65 -13.79 -0.14
N MET A 135 -10.35 -12.54 -0.51
CA MET A 135 -10.72 -11.37 0.28
C MET A 135 -12.24 -11.16 0.25
N CYS A 136 -12.85 -10.90 1.42
CA CYS A 136 -14.25 -10.49 1.50
C CYS A 136 -14.42 -9.02 1.11
N GLU A 137 -15.66 -8.57 0.92
CA GLU A 137 -15.94 -7.19 0.48
C GLU A 137 -15.46 -6.14 1.50
N THR A 138 -15.60 -6.40 2.80
CA THR A 138 -15.10 -5.51 3.87
C THR A 138 -13.58 -5.34 3.77
N GLU A 139 -12.84 -6.39 3.45
CA GLU A 139 -11.38 -6.34 3.28
C GLU A 139 -10.97 -5.53 2.05
N LYS A 140 -11.67 -5.73 0.92
CA LYS A 140 -11.42 -4.97 -0.32
C LYS A 140 -11.72 -3.49 -0.14
N LEU A 141 -12.87 -3.16 0.45
CA LEU A 141 -13.27 -1.79 0.71
C LEU A 141 -12.36 -1.11 1.76
N GLY A 142 -12.00 -1.82 2.82
CA GLY A 142 -11.04 -1.31 3.81
C GLY A 142 -9.68 -0.99 3.19
N THR A 143 -9.18 -1.87 2.30
CA THR A 143 -7.96 -1.60 1.52
C THR A 143 -8.12 -0.36 0.64
N PHE A 144 -9.26 -0.23 -0.05
CA PHE A 144 -9.55 0.95 -0.87
C PHE A 144 -9.55 2.24 -0.05
N TYR A 145 -10.33 2.29 1.04
CA TYR A 145 -10.43 3.50 1.87
C TYR A 145 -9.10 3.87 2.53
N PHE A 146 -8.33 2.88 2.98
CA PHE A 146 -6.99 3.13 3.53
C PHE A 146 -6.10 3.87 2.52
N TRP A 147 -5.98 3.35 1.30
CA TRP A 147 -5.14 3.96 0.27
C TRP A 147 -5.74 5.26 -0.29
N GLN A 148 -7.07 5.39 -0.32
CA GLN A 148 -7.72 6.65 -0.69
C GLN A 148 -7.33 7.77 0.28
N GLU A 149 -7.36 7.53 1.58
CA GLU A 149 -6.97 8.53 2.58
C GLU A 149 -5.47 8.86 2.51
N VAL A 150 -4.62 7.85 2.36
CA VAL A 150 -3.18 8.07 2.11
C VAL A 150 -2.98 8.93 0.85
N GLY A 151 -3.68 8.64 -0.23
CA GLY A 151 -3.63 9.42 -1.46
C GLY A 151 -4.07 10.88 -1.27
N LYS A 152 -5.14 11.14 -0.52
CA LYS A 152 -5.57 12.51 -0.16
C LYS A 152 -4.49 13.25 0.62
N LEU A 153 -3.86 12.58 1.59
CA LEU A 153 -2.76 13.15 2.38
C LEU A 153 -1.47 13.35 1.58
N MET A 154 -1.35 12.72 0.43
CA MET A 154 -0.31 12.97 -0.58
C MET A 154 -0.68 14.07 -1.58
N ASP A 155 -1.85 14.70 -1.45
CA ASP A 155 -2.39 15.71 -2.38
C ASP A 155 -2.68 15.16 -3.79
N ILE A 156 -2.95 13.86 -3.92
CA ILE A 156 -3.36 13.24 -5.19
C ILE A 156 -4.80 13.65 -5.48
N LYS A 157 -5.04 14.13 -6.71
CA LYS A 157 -6.37 14.63 -7.14
C LYS A 157 -7.15 13.53 -7.86
N ASN A 158 -8.49 13.64 -7.79
CA ASN A 158 -9.44 12.78 -8.52
C ASN A 158 -9.35 11.28 -8.16
N ILE A 159 -9.14 10.98 -6.85
CA ILE A 159 -9.13 9.60 -6.35
C ILE A 159 -10.57 9.08 -6.25
#